data_0ac42f41352523a9f43dad5d43822384
#
_entry.id   0ac42f41352523a9f43dad5d43822384
#
_cell.length_a   1.000
_cell.length_b   1.000
_cell.length_c   1.000
_cell.angle_alpha   90.00
_cell.angle_beta   90.00
_cell.angle_gamma   90.00
#
_symmetry.space_group_name_H-M   'P 1'
#
loop_
_entity.id
_entity.type
_entity.pdbx_description
1 polymer ?
#
loop_
_entity_poly.entity_id
_entity_poly.type
_entity_poly.pdbx_seq_one_letter_code
_entity_poly.pdbx_strand_id
1 'polypeptide(L)'
;MISMLLKGIMVSGSLIVAIGGQNAFLLKQGLLKRHVFSVATICFLCDVVLLSCGVLGMGALIGKSPFIAALLTLLGALFLLAYGARSLRAALSGQSAMSADDDKTPAGSLKQTILATLAITLLNPHVYLDTVVLVGGIAAPLAADEKRWFLAGSLLVSLLWFYGVGYGARLLRPLFASRRAWQLLEVAVCALMWTLAFGLLRHLFAVWPQ
;
A
#
# COMPACT_ATOMS: atom_id res chain seq x y z
N MET A 1 -9.45 26.92 7.77
CA MET A 1 -8.90 26.43 6.48
C MET A 1 -7.54 25.77 6.67
N ILE A 2 -6.47 26.49 7.01
CA ILE A 2 -5.11 25.93 7.19
C ILE A 2 -5.07 24.87 8.29
N SER A 3 -5.74 25.07 9.42
CA SER A 3 -5.82 24.08 10.51
C SER A 3 -6.41 22.74 10.08
N MET A 4 -7.45 22.74 9.21
CA MET A 4 -8.06 21.51 8.68
C MET A 4 -7.16 20.82 7.67
N LEU A 5 -6.46 21.57 6.82
CA LEU A 5 -5.46 21.04 5.93
C LEU A 5 -4.33 20.34 6.70
N LEU A 6 -3.78 21.01 7.71
CA LEU A 6 -2.75 20.42 8.60
C LEU A 6 -3.28 19.19 9.33
N LYS A 7 -4.52 19.22 9.82
CA LYS A 7 -5.16 18.06 10.46
C LYS A 7 -5.24 16.88 9.49
N GLY A 8 -5.65 17.11 8.22
CA GLY A 8 -5.66 16.09 7.19
C GLY A 8 -4.27 15.50 6.92
N ILE A 9 -3.24 16.35 6.81
CA ILE A 9 -1.85 15.92 6.64
C ILE A 9 -1.40 15.04 7.82
N MET A 10 -1.64 15.48 9.06
CA MET A 10 -1.21 14.73 10.25
C MET A 10 -1.92 13.39 10.39
N VAL A 11 -3.25 13.37 10.25
CA VAL A 11 -4.05 12.14 10.39
C VAL A 11 -3.67 11.14 9.30
N SER A 12 -3.76 11.52 8.03
CA SER A 12 -3.45 10.59 6.94
C SER A 12 -1.96 10.25 6.89
N GLY A 13 -1.08 11.20 7.22
CA GLY A 13 0.35 10.97 7.29
C GLY A 13 0.73 9.92 8.34
N SER A 14 0.12 9.95 9.51
CA SER A 14 0.39 8.95 10.56
C SER A 14 -0.01 7.53 10.15
N LEU A 15 -1.05 7.38 9.32
CA LEU A 15 -1.51 6.09 8.83
C LEU A 15 -0.67 5.60 7.64
N ILE A 16 -0.36 6.48 6.68
CA ILE A 16 0.33 6.11 5.44
C ILE A 16 1.81 5.76 5.65
N VAL A 17 2.45 6.35 6.69
CA VAL A 17 3.85 6.06 7.07
C VAL A 17 4.00 4.64 7.59
N ALA A 18 2.94 4.02 8.11
CA ALA A 18 2.98 2.64 8.54
C ALA A 18 3.44 1.71 7.39
N ILE A 19 4.46 0.89 7.66
CA ILE A 19 5.03 0.00 6.65
C ILE A 19 4.04 -1.12 6.36
N GLY A 20 3.28 -0.96 5.27
CA GLY A 20 2.38 -1.96 4.73
C GLY A 20 2.92 -2.59 3.45
N GLY A 21 2.17 -3.55 2.90
CA GLY A 21 2.53 -4.23 1.64
C GLY A 21 2.72 -3.27 0.48
N GLN A 22 1.92 -2.22 0.39
CA GLN A 22 1.96 -1.18 -0.63
C GLN A 22 3.28 -0.38 -0.59
N ASN A 23 3.67 0.10 0.60
CA ASN A 23 4.92 0.82 0.81
C ASN A 23 6.15 -0.04 0.52
N ALA A 24 6.14 -1.31 0.96
CA ALA A 24 7.22 -2.26 0.70
C ALA A 24 7.37 -2.55 -0.81
N PHE A 25 6.25 -2.71 -1.53
CA PHE A 25 6.25 -2.92 -2.97
C PHE A 25 6.79 -1.70 -3.72
N LEU A 26 6.32 -0.50 -3.38
CA LEU A 26 6.79 0.75 -3.98
C LEU A 26 8.28 0.99 -3.73
N LEU A 27 8.75 0.77 -2.50
CA LEU A 27 10.17 0.86 -2.14
C LEU A 27 11.00 -0.09 -3.01
N LYS A 28 10.56 -1.33 -3.17
CA LYS A 28 11.24 -2.32 -4.03
C LYS A 28 11.29 -1.86 -5.49
N GLN A 29 10.20 -1.34 -6.05
CA GLN A 29 10.18 -0.80 -7.41
C GLN A 29 11.10 0.41 -7.55
N GLY A 30 11.17 1.27 -6.54
CA GLY A 30 12.08 2.42 -6.47
C GLY A 30 13.55 2.02 -6.48
N LEU A 31 13.93 1.02 -5.68
CA LEU A 31 15.28 0.45 -5.64
C LEU A 31 15.68 -0.16 -6.99
N LEU A 32 14.75 -0.87 -7.65
CA LEU A 32 14.94 -1.47 -8.98
C LEU A 32 14.85 -0.45 -10.12
N LYS A 33 14.43 0.79 -9.88
CA LYS A 33 14.14 1.83 -10.89
C LYS A 33 13.09 1.38 -11.92
N ARG A 34 12.15 0.51 -11.54
CA ARG A 34 11.17 -0.09 -12.47
C ARG A 34 9.79 0.46 -12.22
N HIS A 35 9.19 1.07 -13.24
CA HIS A 35 7.79 1.54 -13.23
C HIS A 35 7.41 2.41 -12.02
N VAL A 36 8.38 3.13 -11.41
CA VAL A 36 8.19 3.91 -10.18
C VAL A 36 7.04 4.91 -10.32
N PHE A 37 7.04 5.67 -11.42
CA PHE A 37 5.97 6.63 -11.69
C PHE A 37 4.60 5.97 -11.70
N SER A 38 4.45 4.88 -12.46
CA SER A 38 3.16 4.16 -12.57
C SER A 38 2.68 3.62 -11.23
N VAL A 39 3.59 3.04 -10.43
CA VAL A 39 3.23 2.50 -9.11
C VAL A 39 2.83 3.62 -8.15
N ALA A 40 3.62 4.69 -8.04
CA ALA A 40 3.30 5.82 -7.19
C ALA A 40 1.97 6.49 -7.59
N THR A 41 1.75 6.66 -8.90
CA THR A 41 0.50 7.24 -9.43
C THR A 41 -0.71 6.37 -9.09
N ILE A 42 -0.62 5.03 -9.27
CA ILE A 42 -1.73 4.12 -8.97
C ILE A 42 -2.03 4.14 -7.47
N CYS A 43 -1.02 4.08 -6.61
CA CYS A 43 -1.20 4.19 -5.17
C CYS A 43 -1.92 5.49 -4.80
N PHE A 44 -1.46 6.62 -5.34
CA PHE A 44 -2.08 7.92 -5.12
C PHE A 44 -3.53 7.97 -5.64
N LEU A 45 -3.81 7.47 -6.85
CA LEU A 45 -5.17 7.44 -7.40
C LEU A 45 -6.11 6.56 -6.59
N CYS A 46 -5.64 5.42 -6.07
CA CYS A 46 -6.42 4.62 -5.13
C CYS A 46 -6.76 5.42 -3.87
N ASP A 47 -5.80 6.16 -3.31
CA ASP A 47 -6.05 7.02 -2.15
C ASP A 47 -7.01 8.16 -2.49
N VAL A 48 -6.92 8.77 -3.67
CA VAL A 48 -7.90 9.79 -4.11
C VAL A 48 -9.32 9.23 -4.04
N VAL A 49 -9.54 8.02 -4.54
CA VAL A 49 -10.86 7.39 -4.52
C VAL A 49 -11.28 7.04 -3.09
N LEU A 50 -10.45 6.33 -2.36
CA LEU A 50 -10.78 5.79 -1.04
C LEU A 50 -10.95 6.89 0.02
N LEU A 51 -10.03 7.87 0.08
CA LEU A 51 -10.12 9.01 0.98
C LEU A 51 -11.32 9.89 0.65
N SER A 52 -11.60 10.13 -0.65
CA SER A 52 -12.79 10.86 -1.05
C SER A 52 -14.07 10.16 -0.62
N CYS A 53 -14.16 8.84 -0.84
CA CYS A 53 -15.28 8.03 -0.36
C CYS A 53 -15.44 8.10 1.16
N GLY A 54 -14.35 8.01 1.93
CA GLY A 54 -14.38 8.10 3.38
C GLY A 54 -14.82 9.49 3.88
N VAL A 55 -14.12 10.54 3.47
CA VAL A 55 -14.32 11.92 3.95
C VAL A 55 -15.66 12.49 3.53
N LEU A 56 -16.13 12.18 2.30
CA LEU A 56 -17.42 12.65 1.81
C LEU A 56 -18.62 11.83 2.29
N GLY A 57 -18.38 10.81 3.12
CA GLY A 57 -19.43 10.05 3.80
C GLY A 57 -20.02 8.88 3.00
N MET A 58 -19.42 8.51 1.87
CA MET A 58 -19.85 7.35 1.07
C MET A 58 -19.41 6.01 1.67
N GLY A 59 -18.58 6.02 2.71
CA GLY A 59 -18.06 4.83 3.38
C GLY A 59 -19.11 3.94 4.04
N ALA A 60 -20.24 4.53 4.44
CA ALA A 60 -21.38 3.77 4.99
C ALA A 60 -22.00 2.78 3.99
N LEU A 61 -21.75 2.91 2.70
CA LEU A 61 -22.26 2.02 1.65
C LEU A 61 -21.37 0.79 1.43
N ILE A 62 -20.05 0.91 1.69
CA ILE A 62 -19.07 -0.15 1.41
C ILE A 62 -19.13 -1.26 2.49
N GLY A 63 -19.49 -0.90 3.73
CA GLY A 63 -19.54 -1.84 4.88
C GLY A 63 -20.77 -2.74 4.95
N LYS A 64 -21.72 -2.66 4.00
CA LYS A 64 -23.05 -3.31 4.14
C LYS A 64 -23.11 -4.80 3.77
N SER A 65 -22.07 -5.38 3.16
CA SER A 65 -22.08 -6.79 2.77
C SER A 65 -20.93 -7.56 3.43
N PRO A 66 -21.23 -8.35 4.49
CA PRO A 66 -20.24 -9.21 5.15
C PRO A 66 -19.60 -10.21 4.18
N PHE A 67 -20.36 -10.70 3.20
CA PHE A 67 -19.87 -11.64 2.19
C PHE A 67 -18.81 -11.01 1.29
N ILE A 68 -19.04 -9.79 0.79
CA ILE A 68 -18.06 -9.08 -0.05
C ILE A 68 -16.78 -8.79 0.74
N ALA A 69 -16.92 -8.35 2.00
CA ALA A 69 -15.79 -8.12 2.88
C ALA A 69 -14.96 -9.39 3.11
N ALA A 70 -15.63 -10.52 3.38
CA ALA A 70 -14.99 -11.82 3.56
C ALA A 70 -14.27 -12.29 2.29
N LEU A 71 -14.90 -12.15 1.12
CA LEU A 71 -14.32 -12.51 -0.17
C LEU A 71 -13.06 -11.68 -0.49
N LEU A 72 -13.13 -10.36 -0.31
CA LEU A 72 -11.97 -9.48 -0.52
C LEU A 72 -10.84 -9.81 0.44
N THR A 73 -11.17 -10.09 1.71
CA THR A 73 -10.18 -10.49 2.74
C THR A 73 -9.48 -11.79 2.35
N LEU A 74 -10.23 -12.79 1.89
CA LEU A 74 -9.68 -14.07 1.45
C LEU A 74 -8.78 -13.91 0.21
N LEU A 75 -9.26 -13.21 -0.81
CA LEU A 75 -8.49 -12.95 -2.03
C LEU A 75 -7.21 -12.16 -1.72
N GLY A 76 -7.30 -11.15 -0.83
CA GLY A 76 -6.16 -10.38 -0.36
C GLY A 76 -5.13 -11.25 0.37
N ALA A 77 -5.58 -12.09 1.29
CA ALA A 77 -4.70 -13.00 2.02
C ALA A 77 -3.99 -13.98 1.08
N LEU A 78 -4.70 -14.60 0.15
CA LEU A 78 -4.13 -15.51 -0.84
C LEU A 78 -3.10 -14.81 -1.73
N PHE A 79 -3.40 -13.58 -2.18
CA PHE A 79 -2.46 -12.80 -2.96
C PHE A 79 -1.19 -12.46 -2.18
N LEU A 80 -1.32 -12.01 -0.90
CA LEU A 80 -0.18 -11.69 -0.05
C LEU A 80 0.68 -12.92 0.25
N LEU A 81 0.06 -14.09 0.47
CA LEU A 81 0.78 -15.36 0.64
C LEU A 81 1.57 -15.72 -0.61
N ALA A 82 0.96 -15.64 -1.79
CA ALA A 82 1.61 -15.90 -3.07
C ALA A 82 2.75 -14.92 -3.35
N TYR A 83 2.54 -13.63 -3.06
CA TYR A 83 3.58 -12.61 -3.23
C TYR A 83 4.75 -12.81 -2.26
N GLY A 84 4.47 -13.11 -0.99
CA GLY A 84 5.49 -13.43 0.02
C GLY A 84 6.31 -14.67 -0.38
N ALA A 85 5.66 -15.73 -0.87
CA ALA A 85 6.33 -16.92 -1.37
C ALA A 85 7.24 -16.62 -2.58
N ARG A 86 6.82 -15.72 -3.47
CA ARG A 86 7.66 -15.25 -4.58
C ARG A 86 8.90 -14.49 -4.09
N SER A 87 8.73 -13.60 -3.10
CA SER A 87 9.85 -12.88 -2.49
C SER A 87 10.81 -13.83 -1.78
N LEU A 88 10.30 -14.84 -1.07
CA LEU A 88 11.15 -15.87 -0.45
C LEU A 88 11.97 -16.64 -1.49
N ARG A 89 11.35 -17.06 -2.59
CA ARG A 89 12.08 -17.73 -3.69
C ARG A 89 13.15 -16.81 -4.28
N ALA A 90 12.88 -15.52 -4.45
CA ALA A 90 13.85 -14.55 -4.94
C ALA A 90 15.02 -14.36 -3.96
N ALA A 91 14.76 -14.36 -2.65
CA ALA A 91 15.79 -14.32 -1.60
C ALA A 91 16.73 -15.54 -1.68
N LEU A 92 16.15 -16.74 -1.81
CA LEU A 92 16.90 -17.99 -1.87
C LEU A 92 17.71 -18.15 -3.16
N SER A 93 17.14 -17.76 -4.31
CA SER A 93 17.82 -17.83 -5.62
C SER A 93 18.86 -16.73 -5.85
N GLY A 94 18.76 -15.60 -5.11
CA GLY A 94 19.60 -14.42 -5.30
C GLY A 94 19.36 -13.67 -6.63
N GLN A 95 18.29 -14.00 -7.35
CA GLN A 95 17.97 -13.41 -8.67
C GLN A 95 17.71 -11.91 -8.61
N SER A 96 17.18 -11.40 -7.50
CA SER A 96 16.90 -9.96 -7.35
C SER A 96 18.17 -9.12 -7.33
N ALA A 97 19.27 -9.64 -6.76
CA ALA A 97 20.56 -8.95 -6.76
C ALA A 97 21.16 -8.84 -8.18
N MET A 98 21.06 -9.92 -8.96
CA MET A 98 21.53 -9.91 -10.36
C MET A 98 20.71 -8.96 -11.24
N SER A 99 19.40 -8.87 -11.00
CA SER A 99 18.50 -8.00 -11.76
C SER A 99 18.66 -6.50 -11.43
N ALA A 100 19.25 -6.16 -10.29
CA ALA A 100 19.48 -4.77 -9.88
C ALA A 100 20.74 -4.18 -10.51
N ASP A 101 21.72 -5.03 -10.81
CA ASP A 101 23.02 -4.62 -11.37
C ASP A 101 23.00 -4.57 -12.91
N ASP A 102 22.04 -5.26 -13.53
CA ASP A 102 21.92 -5.36 -14.98
C ASP A 102 20.82 -4.42 -15.50
N ASP A 103 21.23 -3.21 -15.94
CA ASP A 103 20.35 -2.24 -16.63
C ASP A 103 19.75 -2.84 -17.93
N LYS A 104 20.21 -4.02 -18.35
CA LYS A 104 19.78 -4.74 -19.57
C LYS A 104 18.71 -5.80 -19.29
N THR A 105 18.40 -6.15 -18.02
CA THR A 105 17.32 -7.10 -17.75
C THR A 105 15.98 -6.44 -18.08
N PRO A 106 15.14 -7.05 -18.92
CA PRO A 106 13.84 -6.48 -19.26
C PRO A 106 13.06 -6.17 -17.99
N ALA A 107 12.66 -4.91 -17.84
CA ALA A 107 11.71 -4.58 -16.79
C ALA A 107 10.51 -5.52 -16.93
N GLY A 108 10.10 -6.16 -15.83
CA GLY A 108 8.89 -7.01 -15.87
C GLY A 108 7.73 -6.23 -16.51
N SER A 109 6.78 -6.93 -17.11
CA SER A 109 5.68 -6.28 -17.85
C SER A 109 5.03 -5.18 -17.00
N LEU A 110 4.90 -3.97 -17.55
CA LEU A 110 4.17 -2.86 -16.93
C LEU A 110 2.78 -3.30 -16.48
N LYS A 111 2.09 -4.11 -17.30
CA LYS A 111 0.77 -4.66 -16.98
C LYS A 111 0.79 -5.49 -15.69
N GLN A 112 1.80 -6.35 -15.52
CA GLN A 112 1.94 -7.15 -14.30
C GLN A 112 2.21 -6.28 -13.08
N THR A 113 3.03 -5.24 -13.22
CA THR A 113 3.31 -4.28 -12.14
C THR A 113 2.05 -3.51 -11.75
N ILE A 114 1.26 -3.03 -12.72
CA ILE A 114 -0.02 -2.36 -12.48
C ILE A 114 -0.99 -3.28 -11.72
N LEU A 115 -1.19 -4.50 -12.22
CA LEU A 115 -2.08 -5.48 -11.59
C LEU A 115 -1.63 -5.83 -10.16
N ALA A 116 -0.33 -6.01 -9.95
CA ALA A 116 0.22 -6.25 -8.61
C ALA A 116 -0.01 -5.06 -7.67
N THR A 117 0.18 -3.82 -8.14
CA THR A 117 -0.08 -2.61 -7.34
C THR A 117 -1.55 -2.51 -6.93
N LEU A 118 -2.46 -2.69 -7.89
CA LEU A 118 -3.89 -2.68 -7.62
C LEU A 118 -4.29 -3.79 -6.64
N ALA A 119 -3.74 -5.01 -6.83
CA ALA A 119 -4.04 -6.13 -5.95
C ALA A 119 -3.54 -5.88 -4.52
N ILE A 120 -2.29 -5.43 -4.34
CA ILE A 120 -1.73 -5.11 -3.01
C ILE A 120 -2.54 -4.00 -2.32
N THR A 121 -3.03 -3.02 -3.08
CA THR A 121 -3.79 -1.89 -2.54
C THR A 121 -5.24 -2.26 -2.27
N LEU A 122 -5.95 -2.74 -3.28
CA LEU A 122 -7.42 -2.90 -3.22
C LEU A 122 -7.88 -4.22 -2.59
N LEU A 123 -7.05 -5.27 -2.59
CA LEU A 123 -7.37 -6.52 -1.89
C LEU A 123 -6.93 -6.50 -0.43
N ASN A 124 -6.30 -5.41 0.04
CA ASN A 124 -5.94 -5.25 1.44
C ASN A 124 -7.07 -4.56 2.21
N PRO A 125 -7.81 -5.27 3.09
CA PRO A 125 -8.91 -4.67 3.85
C PRO A 125 -8.44 -3.58 4.82
N HIS A 126 -7.18 -3.59 5.29
CA HIS A 126 -6.65 -2.52 6.14
C HIS A 126 -6.69 -1.16 5.45
N VAL A 127 -6.50 -1.10 4.12
CA VAL A 127 -6.57 0.16 3.39
C VAL A 127 -7.95 0.80 3.51
N TYR A 128 -9.02 0.00 3.46
CA TYR A 128 -10.39 0.48 3.63
C TYR A 128 -10.66 0.93 5.08
N LEU A 129 -10.13 0.19 6.07
CA LEU A 129 -10.25 0.57 7.47
C LEU A 129 -9.55 1.91 7.73
N ASP A 130 -8.35 2.10 7.22
CA ASP A 130 -7.58 3.31 7.44
C ASP A 130 -8.19 4.51 6.69
N THR A 131 -8.49 4.37 5.41
CA THR A 131 -8.92 5.50 4.57
C THR A 131 -10.42 5.79 4.69
N VAL A 132 -11.26 4.76 4.67
CA VAL A 132 -12.71 4.94 4.64
C VAL A 132 -13.29 5.03 6.04
N VAL A 133 -12.87 4.12 6.96
CA VAL A 133 -13.44 4.06 8.30
C VAL A 133 -12.77 5.05 9.24
N LEU A 134 -11.44 5.00 9.41
CA LEU A 134 -10.75 5.87 10.37
C LEU A 134 -10.70 7.33 9.90
N VAL A 135 -10.17 7.58 8.71
CA VAL A 135 -10.08 8.96 8.18
C VAL A 135 -11.48 9.52 7.94
N GLY A 136 -12.39 8.73 7.38
CA GLY A 136 -13.79 9.09 7.20
C GLY A 136 -14.52 9.36 8.51
N GLY A 137 -14.30 8.55 9.54
CA GLY A 137 -14.86 8.74 10.89
C GLY A 137 -14.39 10.04 11.54
N ILE A 138 -13.09 10.37 11.41
CA ILE A 138 -12.53 11.64 11.92
C ILE A 138 -13.11 12.84 11.15
N ALA A 139 -13.39 12.67 9.86
CA ALA A 139 -13.95 13.72 9.02
C ALA A 139 -15.48 13.84 9.16
N ALA A 140 -16.17 12.83 9.68
CA ALA A 140 -17.65 12.80 9.76
C ALA A 140 -18.26 14.05 10.41
N PRO A 141 -17.79 14.55 11.58
CA PRO A 141 -18.37 15.71 12.25
C PRO A 141 -18.00 17.06 11.61
N LEU A 142 -17.11 17.07 10.62
CA LEU A 142 -16.63 18.31 10.00
C LEU A 142 -17.70 18.92 9.07
N ALA A 143 -17.75 20.25 9.01
CA ALA A 143 -18.57 20.99 8.05
C ALA A 143 -18.08 20.75 6.61
N ALA A 144 -18.92 20.97 5.61
CA ALA A 144 -18.61 20.68 4.20
C ALA A 144 -17.31 21.35 3.71
N ASP A 145 -17.09 22.62 4.09
CA ASP A 145 -15.87 23.35 3.72
C ASP A 145 -14.65 22.83 4.46
N GLU A 146 -14.79 22.42 5.72
CA GLU A 146 -13.72 21.81 6.51
C GLU A 146 -13.30 20.46 5.91
N LYS A 147 -14.27 19.62 5.49
CA LYS A 147 -14.01 18.36 4.79
C LYS A 147 -13.16 18.54 3.54
N ARG A 148 -13.41 19.58 2.76
CA ARG A 148 -12.60 19.85 1.55
C ARG A 148 -11.14 20.14 1.89
N TRP A 149 -10.89 20.97 2.89
CA TRP A 149 -9.51 21.28 3.32
C TRP A 149 -8.82 20.07 4.00
N PHE A 150 -9.57 19.31 4.79
CA PHE A 150 -9.07 18.07 5.40
C PHE A 150 -8.70 17.06 4.31
N LEU A 151 -9.56 16.83 3.34
CA LEU A 151 -9.30 15.94 2.20
C LEU A 151 -8.10 16.42 1.37
N ALA A 152 -8.02 17.72 1.08
CA ALA A 152 -6.88 18.29 0.35
C ALA A 152 -5.55 18.03 1.09
N GLY A 153 -5.52 18.17 2.42
CA GLY A 153 -4.35 17.83 3.23
C GLY A 153 -4.00 16.36 3.20
N SER A 154 -5.02 15.49 3.29
CA SER A 154 -4.85 14.03 3.20
C SER A 154 -4.29 13.60 1.85
N LEU A 155 -4.79 14.16 0.75
CA LEU A 155 -4.31 13.87 -0.60
C LEU A 155 -2.90 14.44 -0.84
N LEU A 156 -2.61 15.62 -0.30
CA LEU A 156 -1.28 16.22 -0.43
C LEU A 156 -0.21 15.33 0.22
N VAL A 157 -0.46 14.84 1.43
CA VAL A 157 0.51 13.95 2.10
C VAL A 157 0.63 12.60 1.38
N SER A 158 -0.46 12.04 0.86
CA SER A 158 -0.43 10.81 0.07
C SER A 158 0.43 10.97 -1.19
N LEU A 159 0.22 12.07 -1.93
CA LEU A 159 1.02 12.39 -3.11
C LEU A 159 2.51 12.48 -2.77
N LEU A 160 2.85 13.30 -1.78
CA LEU A 160 4.25 13.51 -1.36
C LEU A 160 4.89 12.22 -0.85
N TRP A 161 4.13 11.40 -0.12
CA TRP A 161 4.60 10.13 0.41
C TRP A 161 4.95 9.13 -0.69
N PHE A 162 4.01 8.82 -1.57
CA PHE A 162 4.26 7.80 -2.60
C PHE A 162 5.34 8.20 -3.58
N TYR A 163 5.35 9.46 -4.02
CA TYR A 163 6.44 9.93 -4.87
C TYR A 163 7.76 10.05 -4.10
N GLY A 164 7.71 10.49 -2.85
CA GLY A 164 8.88 10.57 -1.96
C GLY A 164 9.51 9.21 -1.71
N VAL A 165 8.72 8.19 -1.35
CA VAL A 165 9.20 6.81 -1.14
C VAL A 165 9.70 6.21 -2.46
N GLY A 166 8.92 6.32 -3.53
CA GLY A 166 9.27 5.73 -4.83
C GLY A 166 10.58 6.27 -5.40
N TYR A 167 10.73 7.58 -5.42
CA TYR A 167 11.94 8.21 -5.95
C TYR A 167 13.07 8.31 -4.92
N GLY A 168 12.73 8.51 -3.64
CA GLY A 168 13.69 8.54 -2.54
C GLY A 168 14.38 7.19 -2.30
N ALA A 169 13.74 6.07 -2.67
CA ALA A 169 14.36 4.75 -2.64
C ALA A 169 15.72 4.68 -3.37
N ARG A 170 15.92 5.53 -4.38
CA ARG A 170 17.19 5.61 -5.11
C ARG A 170 18.36 5.99 -4.22
N LEU A 171 18.13 6.80 -3.19
CA LEU A 171 19.15 7.20 -2.22
C LEU A 171 19.62 6.03 -1.37
N LEU A 172 18.79 5.01 -1.21
CA LEU A 172 19.10 3.81 -0.46
C LEU A 172 19.87 2.77 -1.29
N ARG A 173 19.99 2.95 -2.62
CA ARG A 173 20.69 1.99 -3.51
C ARG A 173 22.10 1.61 -3.05
N PRO A 174 22.96 2.54 -2.57
CA PRO A 174 24.29 2.16 -2.09
C PRO A 174 24.24 1.11 -0.97
N LEU A 175 23.22 1.15 -0.11
CA LEU A 175 23.01 0.16 0.96
C LEU A 175 22.63 -1.22 0.40
N PHE A 176 22.02 -1.24 -0.79
CA PHE A 176 21.57 -2.44 -1.50
C PHE A 176 22.52 -2.87 -2.62
N ALA A 177 23.79 -2.42 -2.61
CA ALA A 177 24.79 -2.87 -3.55
C ALA A 177 25.23 -4.33 -3.33
N SER A 178 24.99 -4.90 -2.14
CA SER A 178 25.37 -6.28 -1.82
C SER A 178 24.22 -7.27 -2.02
N ARG A 179 24.54 -8.49 -2.46
CA ARG A 179 23.59 -9.60 -2.58
C ARG A 179 22.88 -9.89 -1.25
N ARG A 180 23.58 -9.75 -0.12
CA ARG A 180 22.99 -9.96 1.21
C ARG A 180 21.92 -8.95 1.55
N ALA A 181 22.11 -7.67 1.19
CA ALA A 181 21.11 -6.63 1.43
C ALA A 181 19.83 -6.89 0.61
N TRP A 182 19.95 -7.36 -0.63
CA TRP A 182 18.79 -7.78 -1.43
C TRP A 182 18.07 -8.99 -0.84
N GLN A 183 18.82 -9.99 -0.37
CA GLN A 183 18.23 -11.15 0.31
C GLN A 183 17.47 -10.72 1.57
N LEU A 184 18.06 -9.84 2.39
CA LEU A 184 17.40 -9.30 3.58
C LEU A 184 16.12 -8.53 3.22
N LEU A 185 16.15 -7.71 2.17
CA LEU A 185 14.96 -7.00 1.68
C LEU A 185 13.85 -7.99 1.28
N GLU A 186 14.18 -9.01 0.49
CA GLU A 186 13.20 -10.00 0.04
C GLU A 186 12.64 -10.83 1.21
N VAL A 187 13.47 -11.17 2.19
CA VAL A 187 13.03 -11.85 3.43
C VAL A 187 12.12 -10.91 4.24
N ALA A 188 12.48 -9.63 4.38
CA ALA A 188 11.65 -8.65 5.08
C ALA A 188 10.29 -8.45 4.39
N VAL A 189 10.28 -8.36 3.04
CA VAL A 189 9.04 -8.29 2.26
C VAL A 189 8.20 -9.56 2.44
N CYS A 190 8.81 -10.75 2.40
CA CYS A 190 8.12 -12.01 2.65
C CYS A 190 7.48 -12.02 4.05
N ALA A 191 8.26 -11.71 5.09
CA ALA A 191 7.80 -11.70 6.47
C ALA A 191 6.63 -10.72 6.65
N LEU A 192 6.74 -9.50 6.10
CA LEU A 192 5.68 -8.50 6.14
C LEU A 192 4.41 -9.00 5.43
N MET A 193 4.52 -9.52 4.20
CA MET A 193 3.37 -10.00 3.43
C MET A 193 2.67 -11.17 4.14
N TRP A 194 3.42 -12.10 4.71
CA TRP A 194 2.86 -13.23 5.44
C TRP A 194 2.23 -12.79 6.77
N THR A 195 2.86 -11.88 7.51
CA THR A 195 2.27 -11.33 8.74
C THR A 195 0.93 -10.67 8.45
N LEU A 196 0.84 -9.86 7.39
CA LEU A 196 -0.41 -9.24 6.96
C LEU A 196 -1.43 -10.30 6.53
N ALA A 197 -1.03 -11.29 5.74
CA ALA A 197 -1.92 -12.37 5.29
C ALA A 197 -2.49 -13.18 6.46
N PHE A 198 -1.66 -13.55 7.43
CA PHE A 198 -2.11 -14.26 8.64
C PHE A 198 -3.04 -13.40 9.51
N GLY A 199 -2.74 -12.10 9.63
CA GLY A 199 -3.64 -11.15 10.29
C GLY A 199 -5.02 -11.12 9.65
N LEU A 200 -5.10 -11.07 8.32
CA LEU A 200 -6.34 -11.11 7.55
C LEU A 200 -7.11 -12.42 7.75
N LEU A 201 -6.43 -13.55 7.67
CA LEU A 201 -7.04 -14.87 7.86
C LEU A 201 -7.57 -15.01 9.30
N ARG A 202 -6.80 -14.61 10.30
CA ARG A 202 -7.22 -14.61 11.69
C ARG A 202 -8.49 -13.78 11.90
N HIS A 203 -8.55 -12.58 11.33
CA HIS A 203 -9.73 -11.72 11.37
C HIS A 203 -10.92 -12.39 10.68
N LEU A 204 -10.72 -13.00 9.53
CA LEU A 204 -11.77 -13.71 8.79
C LEU A 204 -12.38 -14.84 9.63
N PHE A 205 -11.55 -15.68 10.27
CA PHE A 205 -12.02 -16.76 11.13
C PHE A 205 -12.68 -16.27 12.42
N ALA A 206 -12.29 -15.11 12.95
CA ALA A 206 -12.90 -14.54 14.15
C ALA A 206 -14.28 -13.91 13.90
N VAL A 207 -14.53 -13.42 12.68
CA VAL A 207 -15.78 -12.73 12.29
C VAL A 207 -16.75 -13.67 11.55
N TRP A 208 -16.29 -14.86 11.13
CA TRP A 208 -17.15 -15.84 10.45
C TRP A 208 -18.23 -16.33 11.43
N PRO A 209 -19.53 -16.19 11.11
CA PRO A 209 -20.58 -16.68 11.98
C PRO A 209 -20.45 -18.20 12.15
N GLN A 210 -20.40 -18.66 13.41
CA GLN A 210 -20.59 -20.05 13.78
C GLN A 210 -22.05 -20.43 13.59
#